data_22438741e346416ff24eba45259d4884
#
_entry.id   22438741e346416ff24eba45259d4884
#
_cell.length_a   1.000
_cell.length_b   1.000
_cell.length_c   1.000
_cell.angle_alpha   90.00
_cell.angle_beta   90.00
_cell.angle_gamma   90.00
#
_symmetry.space_group_name_H-M   'P 1'
#
loop_
_entity.id
_entity.type
_entity.pdbx_description
1 polymer ?
#
loop_
_entity_poly.entity_id
_entity_poly.type
_entity_poly.pdbx_seq_one_letter_code
_entity_poly.pdbx_strand_id
1 'polypeptide(L)'
;MPSLHPLLSGFTPIWALIGIGYLVGRSGLLGPHADAVLSRFSFHLAMPAALFLMIARTPLNRFANPSMLAFAAGTALAAGLGLLAAHRFFGRGLASGTIGGMASGYVNSANLGIPVALQVLGDASFVGPVVLFQTLLVTPIVLTVLDTGRAGRRAALTLPVRNPILVGGALGAAVRATGWAPPAERGRAS
;
A
#
# COMPACT_ATOMS: atom_id res chain seq x y z
N MET A 1 10.43 -26.64 -17.35
CA MET A 1 10.84 -25.99 -16.09
C MET A 1 10.37 -24.56 -16.17
N PRO A 2 9.61 -24.02 -15.19
CA PRO A 2 9.27 -22.61 -15.19
C PRO A 2 10.59 -21.82 -15.17
N SER A 3 10.76 -20.94 -16.15
CA SER A 3 11.96 -20.12 -16.25
C SER A 3 12.02 -19.17 -15.05
N LEU A 4 13.09 -19.18 -14.28
CA LEU A 4 13.34 -18.24 -13.18
C LEU A 4 13.55 -16.80 -13.69
N HIS A 5 13.72 -16.65 -15.00
CA HIS A 5 13.99 -15.38 -15.66
C HIS A 5 12.94 -14.28 -15.38
N PRO A 6 11.62 -14.52 -15.43
CA PRO A 6 10.62 -13.48 -15.12
C PRO A 6 10.67 -13.03 -13.67
N LEU A 7 10.94 -13.94 -12.74
CA LEU A 7 11.08 -13.60 -11.33
C LEU A 7 12.33 -12.74 -11.09
N LEU A 8 13.47 -13.18 -11.60
CA LEU A 8 14.72 -12.43 -11.48
C LEU A 8 14.60 -11.05 -12.11
N SER A 9 14.03 -10.93 -13.31
CA SER A 9 13.85 -9.62 -13.96
C SER A 9 12.92 -8.68 -13.17
N GLY A 10 11.89 -9.21 -12.51
CA GLY A 10 10.99 -8.42 -11.65
C GLY A 10 11.64 -7.92 -10.37
N PHE A 11 12.51 -8.73 -9.77
CA PHE A 11 13.18 -8.38 -8.51
C PHE A 11 14.49 -7.60 -8.70
N THR A 12 15.17 -7.74 -9.83
CA THR A 12 16.46 -7.06 -10.09
C THR A 12 16.41 -5.53 -9.88
N PRO A 13 15.42 -4.78 -10.40
CA PRO A 13 15.34 -3.34 -10.15
C PRO A 13 15.17 -3.01 -8.66
N ILE A 14 14.42 -3.83 -7.94
CA ILE A 14 14.17 -3.64 -6.49
C ILE A 14 15.46 -3.83 -5.71
N TRP A 15 16.18 -4.92 -5.98
CA TRP A 15 17.48 -5.19 -5.35
C TRP A 15 18.53 -4.14 -5.71
N ALA A 16 18.55 -3.67 -6.97
CA ALA A 16 19.44 -2.60 -7.39
C ALA A 16 19.17 -1.30 -6.62
N LEU A 17 17.89 -0.90 -6.49
CA LEU A 17 17.52 0.30 -5.74
C LEU A 17 17.86 0.17 -4.24
N ILE A 18 17.64 -1.00 -3.64
CA ILE A 18 18.01 -1.25 -2.24
C ILE A 18 19.54 -1.17 -2.09
N GLY A 19 20.31 -1.78 -3.00
CA GLY A 19 21.76 -1.73 -2.99
C GLY A 19 22.30 -0.31 -3.13
N ILE A 20 21.78 0.46 -4.09
CA ILE A 20 22.14 1.87 -4.27
C ILE A 20 21.78 2.67 -3.02
N GLY A 21 20.57 2.51 -2.50
CA GLY A 21 20.12 3.19 -1.27
C GLY A 21 21.01 2.89 -0.07
N TYR A 22 21.42 1.62 0.09
CA TYR A 22 22.35 1.22 1.13
C TYR A 22 23.72 1.87 0.98
N LEU A 23 24.29 1.88 -0.24
CA LEU A 23 25.60 2.48 -0.52
C LEU A 23 25.57 3.99 -0.28
N VAL A 24 24.53 4.68 -0.76
CA VAL A 24 24.33 6.11 -0.54
C VAL A 24 24.13 6.44 0.94
N GLY A 25 23.34 5.64 1.65
CA GLY A 25 23.16 5.80 3.09
C GLY A 25 24.47 5.61 3.87
N ARG A 26 25.25 4.57 3.50
CA ARG A 26 26.53 4.27 4.15
C ARG A 26 27.63 5.30 3.85
N SER A 27 27.59 5.92 2.66
CA SER A 27 28.56 6.95 2.29
C SER A 27 28.43 8.27 3.07
N GLY A 28 27.32 8.46 3.77
CA GLY A 28 27.02 9.72 4.47
C GLY A 28 26.69 10.90 3.54
N LEU A 29 26.59 10.67 2.23
CA LEU A 29 26.35 11.69 1.21
C LEU A 29 25.08 12.52 1.48
N LEU A 30 24.05 11.88 2.03
CA LEU A 30 22.76 12.51 2.32
C LEU A 30 22.69 13.18 3.71
N GLY A 31 23.75 13.05 4.52
CA GLY A 31 23.82 13.63 5.86
C GLY A 31 23.07 12.83 6.94
N PRO A 32 23.21 13.23 8.22
CA PRO A 32 22.77 12.44 9.37
C PRO A 32 21.24 12.35 9.57
N HIS A 33 20.46 13.18 8.88
CA HIS A 33 19.00 13.22 8.99
C HIS A 33 18.26 12.76 7.72
N ALA A 34 18.98 12.12 6.80
CA ALA A 34 18.46 11.74 5.50
C ALA A 34 17.26 10.78 5.59
N ASP A 35 17.31 9.83 6.49
CA ASP A 35 16.22 8.87 6.77
C ASP A 35 14.93 9.57 7.18
N ALA A 36 15.02 10.53 8.10
CA ALA A 36 13.86 11.28 8.56
C ALA A 36 13.29 12.20 7.46
N VAL A 37 14.15 12.86 6.68
CA VAL A 37 13.73 13.73 5.58
C VAL A 37 13.09 12.93 4.46
N LEU A 38 13.73 11.85 4.02
CA LEU A 38 13.20 10.98 2.96
C LEU A 38 11.90 10.29 3.38
N SER A 39 11.80 9.85 4.63
CA SER A 39 10.56 9.26 5.15
C SER A 39 9.42 10.27 5.17
N ARG A 40 9.67 11.50 5.61
CA ARG A 40 8.66 12.58 5.58
C ARG A 40 8.26 12.95 4.17
N PHE A 41 9.20 13.08 3.25
CA PHE A 41 8.93 13.33 1.83
C PHE A 41 8.08 12.22 1.23
N SER A 42 8.46 10.96 1.45
CA SER A 42 7.73 9.81 0.94
C SER A 42 6.29 9.76 1.49
N PHE A 43 6.12 9.94 2.80
CA PHE A 43 4.82 9.84 3.44
C PHE A 43 3.88 11.01 3.12
N HIS A 44 4.40 12.24 3.05
CA HIS A 44 3.55 13.44 2.89
C HIS A 44 3.37 13.88 1.43
N LEU A 45 4.27 13.48 0.54
CA LEU A 45 4.23 13.93 -0.86
C LEU A 45 4.21 12.77 -1.86
N ALA A 46 5.23 11.91 -1.85
CA ALA A 46 5.39 10.89 -2.89
C ALA A 46 4.25 9.85 -2.88
N MET A 47 3.93 9.28 -1.71
CA MET A 47 2.85 8.29 -1.59
C MET A 47 1.45 8.88 -1.86
N PRO A 48 1.05 10.03 -1.32
CA PRO A 48 -0.23 10.66 -1.67
C PRO A 48 -0.36 10.96 -3.16
N ALA A 49 0.68 11.48 -3.79
CA ALA A 49 0.70 11.77 -5.23
C ALA A 49 0.59 10.49 -6.08
N ALA A 50 1.36 9.46 -5.73
CA ALA A 50 1.29 8.17 -6.41
C ALA A 50 -0.09 7.53 -6.29
N LEU A 51 -0.69 7.57 -5.09
CA LEU A 51 -2.03 7.04 -4.85
C LEU A 51 -3.10 7.84 -5.59
N PHE A 52 -3.01 9.18 -5.58
CA PHE A 52 -3.89 10.04 -6.36
C PHE A 52 -3.88 9.64 -7.85
N LEU A 53 -2.69 9.55 -8.45
CA LEU A 53 -2.55 9.20 -9.87
C LEU A 53 -3.08 7.78 -10.16
N MET A 54 -2.78 6.83 -9.29
CA MET A 54 -3.25 5.45 -9.44
C MET A 54 -4.78 5.40 -9.43
N ILE A 55 -5.44 6.05 -8.47
CA ILE A 55 -6.90 6.04 -8.35
C ILE A 55 -7.55 6.81 -9.50
N ALA A 56 -7.05 7.98 -9.83
CA ALA A 56 -7.57 8.78 -10.92
C ALA A 56 -7.53 8.04 -12.28
N ARG A 57 -6.60 7.10 -12.45
CA ARG A 57 -6.45 6.27 -13.66
C ARG A 57 -7.19 4.93 -13.61
N THR A 58 -7.60 4.47 -12.44
CA THR A 58 -8.23 3.14 -12.29
C THR A 58 -9.74 3.20 -12.58
N PRO A 59 -10.28 2.40 -13.51
CA PRO A 59 -11.71 2.32 -13.76
C PRO A 59 -12.46 1.76 -12.55
N LEU A 60 -13.54 2.43 -12.14
CA LEU A 60 -14.32 2.06 -10.93
C LEU A 60 -14.95 0.66 -11.03
N ASN A 61 -15.27 0.18 -12.23
CA ASN A 61 -15.83 -1.15 -12.47
C ASN A 61 -14.87 -2.29 -12.07
N ARG A 62 -13.58 -2.01 -11.98
CA ARG A 62 -12.58 -3.00 -11.53
C ARG A 62 -12.67 -3.33 -10.05
N PHE A 63 -13.37 -2.52 -9.25
CA PHE A 63 -13.62 -2.81 -7.84
C PHE A 63 -14.72 -3.83 -7.61
N ALA A 64 -15.67 -3.97 -8.54
CA ALA A 64 -16.78 -4.92 -8.46
C ALA A 64 -16.43 -6.28 -9.10
N ASN A 65 -15.22 -6.79 -8.87
CA ASN A 65 -14.75 -8.06 -9.41
C ASN A 65 -14.79 -9.15 -8.32
N PRO A 66 -15.28 -10.38 -8.62
CA PRO A 66 -15.24 -11.51 -7.69
C PRO A 66 -13.84 -11.78 -7.09
N SER A 67 -12.77 -11.56 -7.85
CA SER A 67 -11.39 -11.69 -7.36
C SER A 67 -11.09 -10.71 -6.24
N MET A 68 -11.68 -9.51 -6.28
CA MET A 68 -11.51 -8.51 -5.22
C MET A 68 -12.22 -8.92 -3.94
N LEU A 69 -13.41 -9.53 -4.06
CA LEU A 69 -14.11 -10.11 -2.91
C LEU A 69 -13.33 -11.26 -2.29
N ALA A 70 -12.77 -12.15 -3.11
CA ALA A 70 -11.91 -13.23 -2.63
C ALA A 70 -10.67 -12.69 -1.91
N PHE A 71 -10.02 -11.65 -2.46
CA PHE A 71 -8.88 -11.00 -1.83
C PHE A 71 -9.27 -10.34 -0.48
N ALA A 72 -10.39 -9.63 -0.44
CA ALA A 72 -10.88 -9.00 0.78
C ALA A 72 -11.21 -10.04 1.86
N ALA A 73 -11.88 -11.14 1.50
CA ALA A 73 -12.18 -12.23 2.41
C ALA A 73 -10.90 -12.93 2.90
N GLY A 74 -9.94 -13.19 2.02
CA GLY A 74 -8.64 -13.76 2.38
C GLY A 74 -7.86 -12.86 3.33
N THR A 75 -7.83 -11.54 3.07
CA THR A 75 -7.20 -10.55 3.94
C THR A 75 -7.86 -10.51 5.32
N ALA A 76 -9.20 -10.49 5.36
CA ALA A 76 -9.94 -10.48 6.62
C ALA A 76 -9.71 -11.77 7.43
N LEU A 77 -9.71 -12.92 6.75
CA LEU A 77 -9.44 -14.22 7.38
C LEU A 77 -8.02 -14.30 7.93
N ALA A 78 -7.01 -13.92 7.13
CA ALA A 78 -5.61 -13.93 7.55
C ALA A 78 -5.36 -12.96 8.71
N ALA A 79 -5.89 -11.75 8.63
CA ALA A 79 -5.79 -10.75 9.69
C ALA A 79 -6.53 -11.22 10.98
N GLY A 80 -7.71 -11.82 10.84
CA GLY A 80 -8.48 -12.38 11.95
C GLY A 80 -7.74 -13.52 12.64
N LEU A 81 -7.18 -14.45 11.86
CA LEU A 81 -6.37 -15.55 12.40
C LEU A 81 -5.09 -15.03 13.07
N GLY A 82 -4.42 -14.04 12.49
CA GLY A 82 -3.24 -13.42 13.08
C GLY A 82 -3.56 -12.70 14.39
N LEU A 83 -4.69 -11.97 14.46
CA LEU A 83 -5.18 -11.34 15.68
C LEU A 83 -5.51 -12.40 16.76
N LEU A 84 -6.23 -13.45 16.37
CA LEU A 84 -6.60 -14.55 17.26
C LEU A 84 -5.35 -15.26 17.81
N ALA A 85 -4.38 -15.55 16.95
CA ALA A 85 -3.13 -16.17 17.34
C ALA A 85 -2.34 -15.27 18.30
N ALA A 86 -2.25 -13.97 18.02
CA ALA A 86 -1.60 -12.99 18.88
C ALA A 86 -2.24 -12.95 20.27
N HIS A 87 -3.56 -13.00 20.34
CA HIS A 87 -4.28 -12.99 21.60
C HIS A 87 -4.21 -14.34 22.34
N ARG A 88 -4.46 -15.46 21.63
CA ARG A 88 -4.62 -16.78 22.25
C ARG A 88 -3.30 -17.42 22.64
N PHE A 89 -2.26 -17.28 21.82
CA PHE A 89 -0.94 -17.94 22.04
C PHE A 89 0.10 -17.03 22.65
N PHE A 90 0.02 -15.72 22.41
CA PHE A 90 1.02 -14.77 22.87
C PHE A 90 0.52 -13.80 23.96
N GLY A 91 -0.74 -13.92 24.40
CA GLY A 91 -1.31 -13.07 25.45
C GLY A 91 -1.27 -11.57 25.12
N ARG A 92 -1.24 -11.20 23.82
CA ARG A 92 -1.14 -9.79 23.40
C ARG A 92 -2.45 -9.07 23.58
N GLY A 93 -2.38 -7.84 24.11
CA GLY A 93 -3.54 -6.95 24.15
C GLY A 93 -4.00 -6.53 22.73
N LEU A 94 -5.17 -5.90 22.63
CA LEU A 94 -5.83 -5.57 21.36
C LEU A 94 -4.91 -4.80 20.41
N ALA A 95 -4.20 -3.77 20.85
CA ALA A 95 -3.32 -2.97 20.00
C ALA A 95 -2.18 -3.81 19.40
N SER A 96 -1.45 -4.56 20.23
CA SER A 96 -0.37 -5.43 19.74
C SER A 96 -0.90 -6.59 18.89
N GLY A 97 -2.08 -7.11 19.21
CA GLY A 97 -2.77 -8.13 18.43
C GLY A 97 -3.19 -7.62 17.05
N THR A 98 -3.65 -6.38 16.96
CA THR A 98 -4.00 -5.72 15.68
C THR A 98 -2.79 -5.58 14.77
N ILE A 99 -1.62 -5.26 15.32
CA ILE A 99 -0.37 -5.25 14.54
C ILE A 99 -0.05 -6.65 14.01
N GLY A 100 -0.22 -7.70 14.83
CA GLY A 100 -0.06 -9.09 14.42
C GLY A 100 -1.03 -9.50 13.31
N GLY A 101 -2.30 -9.10 13.44
CA GLY A 101 -3.31 -9.29 12.40
C GLY A 101 -2.98 -8.58 11.10
N MET A 102 -2.54 -7.32 11.19
CA MET A 102 -2.07 -6.57 10.03
C MET A 102 -0.87 -7.25 9.36
N ALA A 103 0.13 -7.66 10.13
CA ALA A 103 1.30 -8.34 9.59
C ALA A 103 0.98 -9.67 8.89
N SER A 104 -0.11 -10.34 9.28
CA SER A 104 -0.56 -11.60 8.68
C SER A 104 -1.35 -11.41 7.38
N GLY A 105 -2.10 -10.31 7.23
CA GLY A 105 -3.01 -10.13 6.10
C GLY A 105 -2.66 -8.96 5.18
N TYR A 106 -1.78 -8.06 5.56
CA TYR A 106 -1.44 -6.89 4.76
C TYR A 106 -0.28 -7.18 3.81
N VAL A 107 -0.54 -7.17 2.50
CA VAL A 107 0.47 -7.44 1.48
C VAL A 107 1.12 -6.16 0.98
N ASN A 108 2.40 -6.22 0.59
CA ASN A 108 3.11 -5.11 -0.02
C ASN A 108 2.74 -4.97 -1.51
N SER A 109 1.50 -4.59 -1.77
CA SER A 109 0.94 -4.55 -3.13
C SER A 109 1.50 -3.40 -3.97
N ALA A 110 1.73 -2.23 -3.40
CA ALA A 110 2.21 -1.08 -4.16
C ALA A 110 3.69 -1.23 -4.59
N ASN A 111 4.58 -1.52 -3.63
CA ASN A 111 6.02 -1.48 -3.92
C ASN A 111 6.54 -2.78 -4.54
N LEU A 112 5.96 -3.92 -4.17
CA LEU A 112 6.36 -5.24 -4.66
C LEU A 112 5.36 -5.82 -5.64
N GLY A 113 4.05 -5.66 -5.36
CA GLY A 113 2.99 -6.25 -6.17
C GLY A 113 2.97 -5.71 -7.59
N ILE A 114 3.12 -4.41 -7.81
CA ILE A 114 3.10 -3.82 -9.16
C ILE A 114 4.25 -4.34 -10.02
N PRO A 115 5.53 -4.24 -9.60
CA PRO A 115 6.64 -4.75 -10.41
C PRO A 115 6.52 -6.25 -10.69
N VAL A 116 6.15 -7.05 -9.71
CA VAL A 116 6.00 -8.50 -9.87
C VAL A 116 4.85 -8.84 -10.81
N ALA A 117 3.69 -8.18 -10.67
CA ALA A 117 2.55 -8.43 -11.55
C ALA A 117 2.87 -8.09 -13.01
N LEU A 118 3.54 -6.95 -13.26
CA LEU A 118 3.96 -6.58 -14.60
C LEU A 118 4.94 -7.56 -15.20
N GLN A 119 5.92 -8.04 -14.45
CA GLN A 119 6.96 -8.92 -14.95
C GLN A 119 6.51 -10.38 -15.08
N VAL A 120 5.66 -10.86 -14.19
CA VAL A 120 5.25 -12.28 -14.15
C VAL A 120 3.95 -12.52 -14.91
N LEU A 121 2.97 -11.62 -14.74
CA LEU A 121 1.63 -11.76 -15.33
C LEU A 121 1.45 -10.91 -16.58
N GLY A 122 2.35 -9.96 -16.84
CA GLY A 122 2.20 -8.98 -17.95
C GLY A 122 1.08 -7.95 -17.72
N ASP A 123 0.36 -8.04 -16.59
CA ASP A 123 -0.76 -7.15 -16.26
C ASP A 123 -0.79 -6.84 -14.75
N ALA A 124 -0.67 -5.57 -14.40
CA ALA A 124 -0.81 -5.08 -13.02
C ALA A 124 -2.19 -4.46 -12.73
N SER A 125 -3.15 -4.61 -13.60
CA SER A 125 -4.46 -3.96 -13.48
C SER A 125 -5.24 -4.37 -12.22
N PHE A 126 -4.98 -5.58 -11.71
CA PHE A 126 -5.56 -6.06 -10.47
C PHE A 126 -4.94 -5.42 -9.23
N VAL A 127 -3.68 -5.01 -9.30
CA VAL A 127 -2.95 -4.49 -8.13
C VAL A 127 -3.50 -3.13 -7.68
N GLY A 128 -3.95 -2.29 -8.62
CA GLY A 128 -4.56 -1.00 -8.30
C GLY A 128 -5.73 -1.10 -7.32
N PRO A 129 -6.80 -1.87 -7.63
CA PRO A 129 -7.89 -2.16 -6.70
C PRO A 129 -7.43 -2.71 -5.34
N VAL A 130 -6.43 -3.58 -5.31
CA VAL A 130 -5.87 -4.14 -4.05
C VAL A 130 -5.24 -3.05 -3.20
N VAL A 131 -4.40 -2.19 -3.78
CA VAL A 131 -3.78 -1.05 -3.07
C VAL A 131 -4.84 -0.12 -2.50
N LEU A 132 -5.89 0.17 -3.29
CA LEU A 132 -7.01 1.00 -2.84
C LEU A 132 -7.76 0.39 -1.67
N PHE A 133 -8.12 -0.88 -1.76
CA PHE A 133 -8.78 -1.61 -0.70
C PHE A 133 -7.96 -1.56 0.59
N GLN A 134 -6.66 -1.83 0.51
CA GLN A 134 -5.78 -1.76 1.67
C GLN A 134 -5.66 -0.36 2.25
N THR A 135 -5.53 0.66 1.40
CA THR A 135 -5.30 2.04 1.85
C THR A 135 -6.57 2.71 2.33
N LEU A 136 -7.71 2.51 1.65
CA LEU A 136 -8.97 3.19 1.98
C LEU A 136 -9.82 2.45 3.01
N LEU A 137 -9.65 1.14 3.14
CA LEU A 137 -10.44 0.34 4.07
C LEU A 137 -9.58 -0.24 5.20
N VAL A 138 -8.57 -1.04 4.87
CA VAL A 138 -7.80 -1.78 5.89
C VAL A 138 -6.99 -0.83 6.77
N THR A 139 -6.27 0.13 6.17
CA THR A 139 -5.41 1.05 6.93
C THR A 139 -6.21 1.92 7.93
N PRO A 140 -7.34 2.56 7.56
CA PRO A 140 -8.16 3.30 8.54
C PRO A 140 -8.72 2.42 9.66
N ILE A 141 -9.15 1.19 9.35
CA ILE A 141 -9.64 0.25 10.37
C ILE A 141 -8.51 -0.05 11.38
N VAL A 142 -7.32 -0.41 10.89
CA VAL A 142 -6.17 -0.71 11.75
C VAL A 142 -5.80 0.50 12.60
N LEU A 143 -5.67 1.68 12.00
CA LEU A 143 -5.34 2.91 12.72
C LEU A 143 -6.41 3.25 13.76
N THR A 144 -7.69 3.09 13.45
CA THR A 144 -8.79 3.31 14.38
C THR A 144 -8.68 2.40 15.60
N VAL A 145 -8.39 1.11 15.39
CA VAL A 145 -8.22 0.16 16.49
C VAL A 145 -6.98 0.48 17.33
N LEU A 146 -5.88 0.88 16.70
CA LEU A 146 -4.65 1.27 17.42
C LEU A 146 -4.84 2.54 18.25
N ASP A 147 -5.61 3.50 17.76
CA ASP A 147 -5.86 4.77 18.44
C ASP A 147 -6.92 4.69 19.55
N THR A 148 -7.84 3.73 19.49
CA THR A 148 -8.83 3.53 20.57
C THR A 148 -8.18 3.26 21.94
N GLY A 149 -6.92 2.82 21.93
CA GLY A 149 -6.11 2.63 23.14
C GLY A 149 -5.43 3.91 23.68
N ARG A 150 -5.35 5.01 22.89
CA ARG A 150 -4.56 6.20 23.23
C ARG A 150 -5.30 7.54 23.14
N ALA A 151 -6.19 7.69 22.19
CA ALA A 151 -6.87 8.96 21.96
C ALA A 151 -8.33 8.70 21.62
N GLY A 152 -9.25 8.94 22.49
CA GLY A 152 -10.67 8.61 22.39
C GLY A 152 -11.32 8.74 20.99
N ARG A 153 -12.55 8.24 20.83
CA ARG A 153 -13.33 8.11 19.57
C ARG A 153 -13.29 9.32 18.61
N ARG A 154 -13.08 10.54 19.13
CA ARG A 154 -13.00 11.77 18.30
C ARG A 154 -11.73 11.83 17.46
N ALA A 155 -10.60 11.33 17.96
CA ALA A 155 -9.35 11.27 17.19
C ALA A 155 -9.45 10.26 16.03
N ALA A 156 -10.10 9.13 16.23
CA ALA A 156 -10.34 8.14 15.21
C ALA A 156 -11.13 8.69 13.99
N LEU A 157 -12.11 9.57 14.23
CA LEU A 157 -12.91 10.20 13.18
C LEU A 157 -12.14 11.26 12.36
N THR A 158 -11.11 11.87 12.94
CA THR A 158 -10.29 12.88 12.25
C THR A 158 -9.05 12.31 11.55
N LEU A 159 -8.69 11.06 11.84
CA LEU A 159 -7.54 10.37 11.23
C LEU A 159 -7.56 10.34 9.70
N PRO A 160 -8.70 10.01 9.03
CA PRO A 160 -8.73 9.98 7.57
C PRO A 160 -8.38 11.32 6.93
N VAL A 161 -8.82 12.43 7.52
CA VAL A 161 -8.56 13.79 7.00
C VAL A 161 -7.13 14.25 7.30
N ARG A 162 -6.52 13.71 8.35
CA ARG A 162 -5.13 14.04 8.75
C ARG A 162 -4.09 13.18 8.06
N ASN A 163 -4.48 12.04 7.49
CA ASN A 163 -3.55 11.17 6.79
C ASN A 163 -3.40 11.62 5.33
N PRO A 164 -2.23 12.15 4.91
CA PRO A 164 -2.02 12.67 3.56
C PRO A 164 -2.23 11.61 2.47
N ILE A 165 -1.97 10.34 2.77
CA ILE A 165 -2.17 9.22 1.85
C ILE A 165 -3.67 9.04 1.57
N LEU A 166 -4.51 9.08 2.61
CA LEU A 166 -5.97 8.97 2.46
C LEU A 166 -6.56 10.18 1.74
N VAL A 167 -6.05 11.38 2.01
CA VAL A 167 -6.45 12.61 1.31
C VAL A 167 -6.09 12.51 -0.18
N GLY A 168 -4.89 12.08 -0.53
CA GLY A 168 -4.47 11.84 -1.91
C GLY A 168 -5.38 10.83 -2.61
N GLY A 169 -5.71 9.72 -1.93
CA GLY A 169 -6.62 8.71 -2.42
C GLY A 169 -8.04 9.24 -2.67
N ALA A 170 -8.60 9.97 -1.70
CA ALA A 170 -9.93 10.55 -1.81
C ALA A 170 -10.02 11.58 -2.95
N LEU A 171 -9.01 12.43 -3.11
CA LEU A 171 -8.91 13.37 -4.23
C LEU A 171 -8.84 12.64 -5.58
N GLY A 172 -8.06 11.55 -5.67
CA GLY A 172 -8.00 10.72 -6.87
C GLY A 172 -9.36 10.12 -7.22
N ALA A 173 -10.10 9.61 -6.23
CA ALA A 173 -11.45 9.09 -6.41
C ALA A 173 -12.45 10.18 -6.85
N ALA A 174 -12.40 11.36 -6.24
CA ALA A 174 -13.23 12.50 -6.61
C ALA A 174 -12.97 12.92 -8.08
N VAL A 175 -11.72 13.06 -8.47
CA VAL A 175 -11.31 13.38 -9.84
C VAL A 175 -11.80 12.30 -10.81
N ARG A 176 -11.66 11.04 -10.47
CA ARG A 176 -12.17 9.95 -11.30
C ARG A 176 -13.69 9.99 -11.47
N ALA A 177 -14.43 10.34 -10.42
CA ALA A 177 -15.89 10.49 -10.46
C ALA A 177 -16.36 11.60 -11.41
N THR A 178 -15.56 12.65 -11.64
CA THR A 178 -15.85 13.71 -12.61
C THR A 178 -15.66 13.27 -14.07
N GLY A 179 -15.16 12.05 -14.32
CA GLY A 179 -14.84 11.56 -15.65
C GLY A 179 -13.52 12.09 -16.23
N TRP A 180 -12.83 12.99 -15.52
CA TRP A 180 -11.52 13.47 -15.93
C TRP A 180 -10.47 12.37 -15.71
N ALA A 181 -9.67 12.09 -16.73
CA ALA A 181 -8.53 11.21 -16.63
C ALA A 181 -7.25 12.03 -16.90
N PRO A 182 -6.23 11.93 -16.01
CA PRO A 182 -4.94 12.56 -16.30
C PRO A 182 -4.42 12.03 -17.64
N PRO A 183 -3.79 12.89 -18.47
CA PRO A 183 -3.25 12.47 -19.74
C PRO A 183 -2.33 11.25 -19.52
N ALA A 184 -2.63 10.16 -20.22
CA ALA A 184 -1.71 9.04 -20.28
C ALA A 184 -0.43 9.55 -20.92
N GLU A 185 0.72 9.23 -20.33
CA GLU A 185 1.97 9.36 -21.08
C GLU A 185 1.77 8.57 -22.36
N ARG A 186 1.76 9.25 -23.50
CA ARG A 186 1.76 8.60 -24.81
C ARG A 186 3.06 7.83 -24.86
N GLY A 187 3.00 6.56 -24.46
CA GLY A 187 4.10 5.64 -24.62
C GLY A 187 4.55 5.72 -26.07
N ARG A 188 5.79 5.97 -26.28
CA ARG A 188 6.46 5.90 -27.56
C ARG A 188 6.12 4.56 -28.20
N ALA A 189 5.13 4.56 -29.08
CA ALA A 189 5.03 3.56 -30.11
C ALA A 189 6.09 3.94 -31.15
N SER A 190 7.19 3.26 -31.16
CA SER A 190 8.13 3.11 -32.29
C SER A 190 8.95 1.87 -32.06
#